data_4cfe1a53f64b9bf4a6ddf1f0b5cc73b2
#
_entry.id   4cfe1a53f64b9bf4a6ddf1f0b5cc73b2
#
_cell.length_a   1.000
_cell.length_b   1.000
_cell.length_c   1.000
_cell.angle_alpha   90.00
_cell.angle_beta   90.00
_cell.angle_gamma   90.00
#
_symmetry.space_group_name_H-M   'P 1'
#
loop_
_entity.id
_entity.type
_entity.pdbx_description
1 polymer ?
#
loop_
_entity_poly.entity_id
_entity_poly.type
_entity_poly.pdbx_seq_one_letter_code
_entity_poly.pdbx_strand_id
1 'polypeptide(L)'
;MSGIFISYRRADSQGFAGRLGDDLEDRYGAHRVFRDVEIQPGVDFTARINQAVKRCDVLLVVVGPAWATATDRGGQRRLWNTDDWVRLEIEAGLTRGIPVLPVLVGGATMPAASDVPASLGALLRVQALPMTDRGWGPELARLCAFIDRHAPLLRPGDPSPVPAVVSRPRWRKRLRALGLGLWWFAKKATGISLVLALGYFVLENYADGALKQFVYGFAKFLMQTLKNVVFGE
;
A
#
# COMPACT_ATOMS: atom_id res chain seq x y z
N MET A 1 -22.49 8.69 -9.15
CA MET A 1 -21.29 9.13 -8.38
C MET A 1 -20.11 8.88 -9.26
N SER A 2 -19.32 9.92 -9.48
CA SER A 2 -18.11 9.87 -10.34
C SER A 2 -16.90 9.47 -9.51
N GLY A 3 -16.04 8.56 -10.01
CA GLY A 3 -14.89 8.10 -9.26
C GLY A 3 -13.74 7.53 -10.10
N ILE A 4 -12.58 7.41 -9.46
CA ILE A 4 -11.37 6.82 -10.00
C ILE A 4 -11.15 5.49 -9.27
N PHE A 5 -11.00 4.41 -10.00
CA PHE A 5 -10.65 3.12 -9.42
C PHE A 5 -9.18 2.79 -9.73
N ILE A 6 -8.43 2.38 -8.71
CA ILE A 6 -7.03 1.99 -8.83
C ILE A 6 -6.93 0.48 -8.61
N SER A 7 -6.76 -0.27 -9.70
CA SER A 7 -6.48 -1.69 -9.69
C SER A 7 -4.97 -1.93 -9.60
N TYR A 8 -4.52 -2.72 -8.65
CA TYR A 8 -3.11 -3.02 -8.47
C TYR A 8 -2.88 -4.37 -7.78
N ARG A 9 -1.70 -4.92 -7.93
CA ARG A 9 -1.32 -6.15 -7.27
C ARG A 9 -0.51 -5.84 -6.00
N ARG A 10 -1.05 -6.16 -4.83
CA ARG A 10 -0.42 -5.82 -3.52
C ARG A 10 1.03 -6.29 -3.41
N ALA A 11 1.32 -7.53 -3.85
CA ALA A 11 2.66 -8.10 -3.76
C ALA A 11 3.68 -7.44 -4.72
N ASP A 12 3.21 -6.63 -5.68
CA ASP A 12 4.02 -6.06 -6.76
C ASP A 12 4.16 -4.54 -6.64
N SER A 13 3.04 -3.83 -6.50
CA SER A 13 3.00 -2.37 -6.68
C SER A 13 2.27 -1.60 -5.58
N GLN A 14 2.10 -2.18 -4.37
CA GLN A 14 1.36 -1.57 -3.26
C GLN A 14 1.88 -0.18 -2.87
N GLY A 15 3.20 0.03 -2.82
CA GLY A 15 3.80 1.32 -2.45
C GLY A 15 3.47 2.42 -3.46
N PHE A 16 3.58 2.11 -4.75
CA PHE A 16 3.24 3.04 -5.84
C PHE A 16 1.74 3.34 -5.88
N ALA A 17 0.89 2.31 -5.77
CA ALA A 17 -0.56 2.48 -5.71
C ALA A 17 -1.00 3.29 -4.49
N GLY A 18 -0.32 3.12 -3.36
CA GLY A 18 -0.53 3.91 -2.15
C GLY A 18 -0.25 5.39 -2.38
N ARG A 19 0.97 5.72 -2.90
CA ARG A 19 1.38 7.09 -3.20
C ARG A 19 0.45 7.74 -4.23
N LEU A 20 0.18 7.02 -5.32
CA LEU A 20 -0.72 7.50 -6.37
C LEU A 20 -2.13 7.79 -5.82
N GLY A 21 -2.67 6.88 -5.02
CA GLY A 21 -3.96 7.07 -4.39
C GLY A 21 -3.99 8.31 -3.47
N ASP A 22 -2.95 8.52 -2.66
CA ASP A 22 -2.86 9.69 -1.78
C ASP A 22 -2.83 11.00 -2.57
N ASP A 23 -2.04 11.06 -3.67
CA ASP A 23 -1.96 12.26 -4.53
C ASP A 23 -3.29 12.53 -5.25
N LEU A 24 -3.99 11.47 -5.71
CA LEU A 24 -5.31 11.61 -6.34
C LEU A 24 -6.40 11.97 -5.32
N GLU A 25 -6.35 11.42 -4.10
CA GLU A 25 -7.25 11.80 -3.01
C GLU A 25 -7.07 13.29 -2.63
N ASP A 26 -5.84 13.77 -2.60
CA ASP A 26 -5.54 15.18 -2.32
C ASP A 26 -6.10 16.10 -3.42
N ARG A 27 -6.12 15.65 -4.69
CA ARG A 27 -6.62 16.45 -5.82
C ARG A 27 -8.14 16.36 -6.03
N TYR A 28 -8.70 15.16 -5.99
CA TYR A 28 -10.09 14.88 -6.36
C TYR A 28 -11.01 14.63 -5.17
N GLY A 29 -10.45 14.44 -3.98
CA GLY A 29 -11.16 14.09 -2.76
C GLY A 29 -11.19 12.58 -2.48
N ALA A 30 -11.00 12.21 -1.22
CA ALA A 30 -10.87 10.81 -0.78
C ALA A 30 -12.12 9.93 -1.07
N HIS A 31 -13.29 10.54 -1.23
CA HIS A 31 -14.53 9.84 -1.55
C HIS A 31 -14.67 9.47 -3.03
N ARG A 32 -13.79 9.99 -3.89
CA ARG A 32 -13.77 9.76 -5.34
C ARG A 32 -12.68 8.79 -5.79
N VAL A 33 -11.76 8.42 -4.91
CA VAL A 33 -10.66 7.50 -5.22
C VAL A 33 -10.88 6.19 -4.51
N PHE A 34 -11.02 5.12 -5.29
CA PHE A 34 -11.28 3.78 -4.79
C PHE A 34 -10.06 2.91 -5.06
N ARG A 35 -9.55 2.30 -4.01
CA ARG A 35 -8.49 1.29 -4.04
C ARG A 35 -8.80 0.26 -2.97
N ASP A 36 -8.42 -0.98 -3.17
CA ASP A 36 -8.70 -2.06 -2.22
C ASP A 36 -10.20 -2.12 -1.83
N VAL A 37 -10.98 -2.82 -2.61
CA VAL A 37 -12.34 -3.14 -2.20
C VAL A 37 -12.24 -4.04 -0.97
N GLU A 38 -12.42 -3.47 0.23
CA GLU A 38 -12.56 -4.27 1.46
C GLU A 38 -13.77 -5.16 1.33
N ILE A 39 -13.53 -6.47 1.18
CA ILE A 39 -14.60 -7.46 1.14
C ILE A 39 -14.79 -8.00 2.55
N GLN A 40 -15.97 -7.75 3.08
CA GLN A 40 -16.40 -8.35 4.33
C GLN A 40 -16.64 -9.85 4.11
N PRO A 41 -16.28 -10.71 5.07
CA PRO A 41 -16.61 -12.13 5.01
C PRO A 41 -18.10 -12.35 4.73
N GLY A 42 -18.42 -13.27 3.80
CA GLY A 42 -19.80 -13.63 3.48
C GLY A 42 -20.49 -12.79 2.39
N VAL A 43 -19.78 -11.86 1.74
CA VAL A 43 -20.30 -11.08 0.60
C VAL A 43 -19.78 -11.64 -0.71
N ASP A 44 -20.65 -11.76 -1.71
CA ASP A 44 -20.25 -12.10 -3.09
C ASP A 44 -19.27 -11.04 -3.61
N PHE A 45 -18.01 -11.47 -3.82
CA PHE A 45 -16.92 -10.60 -4.24
C PHE A 45 -17.12 -10.06 -5.66
N THR A 46 -17.69 -10.86 -6.57
CA THR A 46 -17.98 -10.45 -7.96
C THR A 46 -19.01 -9.31 -7.97
N ALA A 47 -20.04 -9.41 -7.15
CA ALA A 47 -21.03 -8.35 -6.99
C ALA A 47 -20.39 -7.05 -6.44
N ARG A 48 -19.45 -7.17 -5.49
CA ARG A 48 -18.73 -6.02 -4.91
C ARG A 48 -17.80 -5.34 -5.90
N ILE A 49 -17.01 -6.10 -6.67
CA ILE A 49 -16.15 -5.55 -7.74
C ILE A 49 -17.03 -4.81 -8.75
N ASN A 50 -18.07 -5.47 -9.24
CA ASN A 50 -19.02 -4.85 -10.17
C ASN A 50 -19.64 -3.57 -9.60
N GLN A 51 -19.97 -3.53 -8.30
CA GLN A 51 -20.53 -2.36 -7.65
C GLN A 51 -19.48 -1.24 -7.51
N ALA A 52 -18.22 -1.57 -7.18
CA ALA A 52 -17.14 -0.60 -7.08
C ALA A 52 -16.81 0.00 -8.45
N VAL A 53 -16.63 -0.84 -9.47
CA VAL A 53 -16.37 -0.42 -10.84
C VAL A 53 -17.57 0.35 -11.41
N LYS A 54 -18.83 0.00 -11.08
CA LYS A 54 -20.05 0.76 -11.48
C LYS A 54 -20.05 2.22 -11.03
N ARG A 55 -19.34 2.55 -9.98
CA ARG A 55 -19.25 3.92 -9.43
C ARG A 55 -18.09 4.74 -9.99
N CYS A 56 -17.27 4.14 -10.88
CA CYS A 56 -16.08 4.77 -11.41
C CYS A 56 -16.25 5.15 -12.86
N ASP A 57 -15.66 6.28 -13.24
CA ASP A 57 -15.62 6.77 -14.61
C ASP A 57 -14.26 6.50 -15.26
N VAL A 58 -13.24 6.19 -14.47
CA VAL A 58 -11.88 5.88 -14.94
C VAL A 58 -11.33 4.72 -14.11
N LEU A 59 -10.68 3.78 -14.78
CA LEU A 59 -9.92 2.70 -14.18
C LEU A 59 -8.42 2.89 -14.46
N LEU A 60 -7.62 3.00 -13.41
CA LEU A 60 -6.16 3.01 -13.48
C LEU A 60 -5.63 1.62 -13.14
N VAL A 61 -4.88 1.01 -14.05
CA VAL A 61 -4.28 -0.31 -13.85
C VAL A 61 -2.79 -0.12 -13.55
N VAL A 62 -2.40 -0.25 -12.29
CA VAL A 62 -1.00 -0.09 -11.87
C VAL A 62 -0.25 -1.40 -12.14
N VAL A 63 0.66 -1.32 -13.09
CA VAL A 63 1.47 -2.43 -13.58
C VAL A 63 2.89 -2.28 -13.06
N GLY A 64 3.30 -3.16 -12.17
CA GLY A 64 4.67 -3.27 -11.69
C GLY A 64 5.43 -4.41 -12.38
N PRO A 65 6.72 -4.61 -12.05
CA PRO A 65 7.60 -5.57 -12.74
C PRO A 65 7.12 -7.02 -12.69
N ALA A 66 6.43 -7.43 -11.62
CA ALA A 66 5.92 -8.79 -11.45
C ALA A 66 4.40 -8.93 -11.74
N TRP A 67 3.76 -7.88 -12.27
CA TRP A 67 2.31 -7.86 -12.44
C TRP A 67 1.75 -9.02 -13.27
N ALA A 68 2.38 -9.33 -14.41
CA ALA A 68 1.96 -10.41 -15.29
C ALA A 68 2.50 -11.78 -14.89
N THR A 69 3.64 -11.81 -14.17
CA THR A 69 4.35 -13.05 -13.80
C THR A 69 4.00 -13.54 -12.41
N ALA A 70 3.27 -12.76 -11.62
CA ALA A 70 2.85 -13.14 -10.27
C ALA A 70 2.10 -14.48 -10.26
N THR A 71 2.50 -15.38 -9.36
CA THR A 71 1.93 -16.72 -9.20
C THR A 71 1.13 -16.85 -7.91
N ASP A 72 0.25 -17.81 -7.85
CA ASP A 72 -0.42 -18.27 -6.65
C ASP A 72 0.46 -19.29 -5.87
N ARG A 73 -0.08 -19.85 -4.79
CA ARG A 73 0.63 -20.87 -3.98
C ARG A 73 0.93 -22.17 -4.75
N GLY A 74 0.19 -22.44 -5.83
CA GLY A 74 0.37 -23.60 -6.71
C GLY A 74 1.35 -23.35 -7.85
N GLY A 75 1.96 -22.13 -7.96
CA GLY A 75 2.86 -21.77 -9.03
C GLY A 75 2.14 -21.34 -10.34
N GLN A 76 0.82 -21.28 -10.33
CA GLN A 76 0.04 -20.86 -11.50
C GLN A 76 0.06 -19.33 -11.63
N ARG A 77 0.21 -18.82 -12.86
CA ARG A 77 0.12 -17.35 -13.09
C ARG A 77 -1.26 -16.83 -12.70
N ARG A 78 -1.31 -15.89 -11.80
CA ARG A 78 -2.56 -15.37 -11.21
C ARG A 78 -3.51 -14.79 -12.24
N LEU A 79 -3.01 -14.06 -13.26
CA LEU A 79 -3.87 -13.49 -14.31
C LEU A 79 -4.63 -14.54 -15.13
N TRP A 80 -4.16 -15.79 -15.16
CA TRP A 80 -4.83 -16.89 -15.85
C TRP A 80 -5.96 -17.52 -15.00
N ASN A 81 -5.97 -17.26 -13.71
CA ASN A 81 -7.08 -17.64 -12.86
C ASN A 81 -8.28 -16.71 -13.12
N THR A 82 -9.44 -17.30 -13.41
CA THR A 82 -10.70 -16.57 -13.64
C THR A 82 -11.18 -15.82 -12.41
N ASP A 83 -10.76 -16.26 -11.22
CA ASP A 83 -11.11 -15.65 -9.94
C ASP A 83 -10.06 -14.65 -9.43
N ASP A 84 -9.03 -14.33 -10.24
CA ASP A 84 -8.05 -13.31 -9.87
C ASP A 84 -8.68 -11.91 -9.88
N TRP A 85 -8.59 -11.25 -8.75
CA TRP A 85 -9.25 -9.96 -8.50
C TRP A 85 -8.82 -8.87 -9.48
N VAL A 86 -7.53 -8.75 -9.74
CA VAL A 86 -6.98 -7.76 -10.68
C VAL A 86 -7.52 -8.02 -12.08
N ARG A 87 -7.62 -9.28 -12.49
CA ARG A 87 -8.24 -9.68 -13.76
C ARG A 87 -9.71 -9.26 -13.80
N LEU A 88 -10.51 -9.60 -12.80
CA LEU A 88 -11.93 -9.30 -12.73
C LEU A 88 -12.21 -7.78 -12.72
N GLU A 89 -11.40 -7.00 -12.03
CA GLU A 89 -11.52 -5.53 -12.00
C GLU A 89 -11.31 -4.94 -13.40
N ILE A 90 -10.28 -5.41 -14.11
CA ILE A 90 -9.98 -4.94 -15.46
C ILE A 90 -11.05 -5.39 -16.47
N GLU A 91 -11.46 -6.66 -16.41
CA GLU A 91 -12.54 -7.19 -17.27
C GLU A 91 -13.84 -6.40 -17.06
N ALA A 92 -14.20 -6.09 -15.81
CA ALA A 92 -15.38 -5.28 -15.51
C ALA A 92 -15.26 -3.84 -16.08
N GLY A 93 -14.07 -3.21 -15.97
CA GLY A 93 -13.82 -1.90 -16.56
C GLY A 93 -13.93 -1.89 -18.08
N LEU A 94 -13.29 -2.87 -18.73
CA LEU A 94 -13.32 -3.04 -20.18
C LEU A 94 -14.73 -3.32 -20.69
N THR A 95 -15.48 -4.20 -20.02
CA THR A 95 -16.86 -4.55 -20.39
C THR A 95 -17.80 -3.34 -20.28
N ARG A 96 -17.58 -2.47 -19.29
CA ARG A 96 -18.35 -1.22 -19.15
C ARG A 96 -17.97 -0.14 -20.16
N GLY A 97 -16.87 -0.29 -20.88
CA GLY A 97 -16.37 0.70 -21.81
C GLY A 97 -15.88 1.99 -21.13
N ILE A 98 -15.55 1.96 -19.82
CA ILE A 98 -14.94 3.12 -19.18
C ILE A 98 -13.48 3.24 -19.63
N PRO A 99 -12.90 4.46 -19.63
CA PRO A 99 -11.49 4.67 -19.89
C PRO A 99 -10.62 3.85 -18.92
N VAL A 100 -9.78 2.98 -19.48
CA VAL A 100 -8.82 2.16 -18.74
C VAL A 100 -7.43 2.63 -19.12
N LEU A 101 -6.61 3.04 -18.13
CA LEU A 101 -5.25 3.52 -18.35
C LEU A 101 -4.24 2.64 -17.61
N PRO A 102 -3.34 1.93 -18.33
CA PRO A 102 -2.19 1.29 -17.72
C PRO A 102 -1.20 2.33 -17.21
N VAL A 103 -0.79 2.18 -15.94
CA VAL A 103 0.20 3.03 -15.26
C VAL A 103 1.40 2.16 -14.90
N LEU A 104 2.53 2.35 -15.58
CA LEU A 104 3.74 1.54 -15.39
C LEU A 104 4.58 2.12 -14.26
N VAL A 105 4.90 1.30 -13.26
CA VAL A 105 5.67 1.70 -12.08
C VAL A 105 6.86 0.77 -11.84
N GLY A 106 7.86 1.24 -11.12
CA GLY A 106 9.01 0.41 -10.74
C GLY A 106 9.84 -0.09 -11.92
N GLY A 107 9.84 0.64 -13.05
CA GLY A 107 10.56 0.23 -14.26
C GLY A 107 9.84 -0.85 -15.07
N ALA A 108 8.56 -1.12 -14.79
CA ALA A 108 7.77 -2.09 -15.54
C ALA A 108 7.56 -1.65 -17.00
N THR A 109 7.40 -2.64 -17.86
CA THR A 109 6.96 -2.49 -19.26
C THR A 109 5.60 -3.15 -19.45
N MET A 110 4.90 -2.79 -20.53
CA MET A 110 3.67 -3.49 -20.87
C MET A 110 3.96 -4.97 -21.15
N PRO A 111 3.14 -5.90 -20.61
CA PRO A 111 3.31 -7.32 -20.85
C PRO A 111 3.04 -7.66 -22.34
N ALA A 112 3.64 -8.75 -22.80
CA ALA A 112 3.35 -9.29 -24.13
C ALA A 112 1.93 -9.90 -24.17
N ALA A 113 1.37 -10.03 -25.37
CA ALA A 113 0.04 -10.64 -25.54
C ALA A 113 -0.02 -12.10 -25.05
N SER A 114 1.11 -12.81 -25.10
CA SER A 114 1.26 -14.17 -24.55
C SER A 114 1.26 -14.23 -23.03
N ASP A 115 1.44 -13.11 -22.34
CA ASP A 115 1.56 -13.06 -20.88
C ASP A 115 0.24 -12.75 -20.17
N VAL A 116 -0.79 -12.42 -20.93
CA VAL A 116 -2.12 -12.08 -20.40
C VAL A 116 -3.22 -12.89 -21.08
N PRO A 117 -4.32 -13.19 -20.40
CA PRO A 117 -5.46 -13.86 -21.01
C PRO A 117 -6.11 -12.95 -22.09
N ALA A 118 -6.72 -13.58 -23.10
CA ALA A 118 -7.34 -12.87 -24.21
C ALA A 118 -8.37 -11.82 -23.79
N SER A 119 -9.07 -12.03 -22.66
CA SER A 119 -10.03 -11.09 -22.07
C SER A 119 -9.42 -9.75 -21.69
N LEU A 120 -8.11 -9.71 -21.42
CA LEU A 120 -7.35 -8.49 -21.11
C LEU A 120 -6.65 -7.89 -22.34
N GLY A 121 -6.80 -8.49 -23.53
CA GLY A 121 -6.13 -8.05 -24.76
C GLY A 121 -6.43 -6.59 -25.14
N ALA A 122 -7.59 -6.06 -24.77
CA ALA A 122 -7.93 -4.66 -25.00
C ALA A 122 -7.03 -3.69 -24.21
N LEU A 123 -6.58 -4.07 -23.02
CA LEU A 123 -5.64 -3.28 -22.20
C LEU A 123 -4.32 -3.06 -22.93
N LEU A 124 -3.83 -4.04 -23.67
CA LEU A 124 -2.55 -3.96 -24.38
C LEU A 124 -2.56 -2.99 -25.56
N ARG A 125 -3.74 -2.60 -26.04
CA ARG A 125 -3.89 -1.63 -27.13
C ARG A 125 -3.92 -0.17 -26.64
N VAL A 126 -3.98 0.04 -25.33
CA VAL A 126 -3.99 1.37 -24.74
C VAL A 126 -2.57 1.83 -24.50
N GLN A 127 -2.27 3.08 -24.88
CA GLN A 127 -0.99 3.71 -24.57
C GLN A 127 -0.83 3.82 -23.04
N ALA A 128 0.19 3.16 -22.51
CA ALA A 128 0.50 3.22 -21.07
C ALA A 128 1.19 4.52 -20.67
N LEU A 129 0.99 4.93 -19.44
CA LEU A 129 1.69 6.06 -18.82
C LEU A 129 2.78 5.53 -17.88
N PRO A 130 4.07 5.73 -18.17
CA PRO A 130 5.12 5.41 -17.20
C PRO A 130 5.11 6.42 -16.06
N MET A 131 5.30 5.93 -14.83
CA MET A 131 5.48 6.75 -13.63
C MET A 131 6.74 6.32 -12.89
N THR A 132 7.70 7.25 -12.82
CA THR A 132 9.01 7.03 -12.20
C THR A 132 9.13 7.86 -10.93
N ASP A 133 9.99 7.43 -10.00
CA ASP A 133 10.20 8.20 -8.77
C ASP A 133 10.75 9.61 -9.03
N ARG A 134 11.63 9.73 -10.04
CA ARG A 134 12.23 11.03 -10.40
C ARG A 134 11.30 11.93 -11.20
N GLY A 135 10.47 11.34 -12.07
CA GLY A 135 9.52 12.04 -12.93
C GLY A 135 8.11 12.14 -12.35
N TRP A 136 7.90 11.76 -11.09
CA TRP A 136 6.56 11.59 -10.50
C TRP A 136 5.66 12.80 -10.69
N GLY A 137 6.12 14.00 -10.40
CA GLY A 137 5.30 15.22 -10.50
C GLY A 137 4.77 15.51 -11.91
N PRO A 138 5.63 15.62 -12.93
CA PRO A 138 5.21 15.79 -14.34
C PRO A 138 4.35 14.64 -14.85
N GLU A 139 4.64 13.40 -14.46
CA GLU A 139 3.89 12.21 -14.86
C GLU A 139 2.50 12.19 -14.20
N LEU A 140 2.42 12.56 -12.92
CA LEU A 140 1.15 12.75 -12.21
C LEU A 140 0.29 13.84 -12.87
N ALA A 141 0.90 14.93 -13.30
CA ALA A 141 0.17 16.00 -14.02
C ALA A 141 -0.43 15.47 -15.34
N ARG A 142 0.28 14.62 -16.10
CA ARG A 142 -0.24 13.95 -17.31
C ARG A 142 -1.39 13.01 -16.98
N LEU A 143 -1.26 12.24 -15.89
CA LEU A 143 -2.33 11.36 -15.41
C LEU A 143 -3.58 12.16 -15.05
N CYS A 144 -3.42 13.25 -14.30
CA CYS A 144 -4.52 14.12 -13.95
C CYS A 144 -5.18 14.75 -15.19
N ALA A 145 -4.40 15.17 -16.19
CA ALA A 145 -4.95 15.68 -17.45
C ALA A 145 -5.75 14.62 -18.22
N PHE A 146 -5.33 13.34 -18.16
CA PHE A 146 -6.10 12.23 -18.70
C PHE A 146 -7.43 12.06 -17.95
N ILE A 147 -7.40 12.04 -16.61
CA ILE A 147 -8.60 11.91 -15.76
C ILE A 147 -9.56 13.08 -16.03
N ASP A 148 -9.07 14.32 -16.01
CA ASP A 148 -9.87 15.54 -16.23
C ASP A 148 -10.55 15.58 -17.61
N ARG A 149 -9.96 14.91 -18.61
CA ARG A 149 -10.52 14.77 -19.97
C ARG A 149 -11.63 13.74 -20.02
N HIS A 150 -11.45 12.59 -19.36
CA HIS A 150 -12.35 11.45 -19.48
C HIS A 150 -13.42 11.38 -18.40
N ALA A 151 -13.20 12.09 -17.28
CA ALA A 151 -14.13 12.21 -16.18
C ALA A 151 -14.28 13.68 -15.75
N PRO A 152 -14.84 14.55 -16.59
CA PRO A 152 -14.90 16.00 -16.33
C PRO A 152 -15.64 16.37 -15.05
N LEU A 153 -16.54 15.53 -14.56
CA LEU A 153 -17.25 15.74 -13.29
C LEU A 153 -16.36 15.54 -12.04
N LEU A 154 -15.14 15.05 -12.22
CA LEU A 154 -14.17 14.90 -11.14
C LEU A 154 -13.28 16.14 -10.95
N ARG A 155 -13.34 17.12 -11.84
CA ARG A 155 -12.46 18.31 -11.77
C ARG A 155 -12.54 18.99 -10.41
N PRO A 156 -11.39 19.42 -9.85
CA PRO A 156 -11.38 20.23 -8.63
C PRO A 156 -12.19 21.50 -8.84
N GLY A 157 -13.16 21.74 -7.99
CA GLY A 157 -14.03 22.91 -8.08
C GLY A 157 -15.50 22.64 -8.37
N ASP A 158 -15.89 21.43 -8.76
CA ASP A 158 -17.28 21.03 -8.79
C ASP A 158 -17.77 20.76 -7.35
N PRO A 159 -18.72 21.56 -6.82
CA PRO A 159 -19.31 21.29 -5.51
C PRO A 159 -20.24 20.06 -5.62
N SER A 160 -19.68 18.88 -5.46
CA SER A 160 -20.54 17.72 -5.17
C SER A 160 -21.20 17.92 -3.81
N PRO A 161 -22.50 17.70 -3.66
CA PRO A 161 -23.16 17.71 -2.37
C PRO A 161 -22.67 16.50 -1.58
N VAL A 162 -21.62 16.69 -0.78
CA VAL A 162 -21.10 15.64 0.10
C VAL A 162 -21.67 15.89 1.48
N PRO A 163 -22.30 14.89 2.12
CA PRO A 163 -22.43 14.93 3.57
C PRO A 163 -20.99 14.97 4.13
N ALA A 164 -20.73 15.91 5.02
CA ALA A 164 -19.42 16.16 5.61
C ALA A 164 -18.87 14.90 6.27
N VAL A 165 -18.14 14.10 5.49
CA VAL A 165 -17.25 13.08 6.05
C VAL A 165 -15.97 13.82 6.45
N VAL A 166 -15.81 13.97 7.75
CA VAL A 166 -14.68 14.61 8.41
C VAL A 166 -13.37 14.20 7.73
N SER A 167 -12.76 15.14 7.02
CA SER A 167 -11.42 14.97 6.46
C SER A 167 -10.47 14.59 7.59
N ARG A 168 -9.93 13.37 7.53
CA ARG A 168 -8.99 12.89 8.55
C ARG A 168 -7.72 13.74 8.47
N PRO A 169 -7.35 14.47 9.51
CA PRO A 169 -6.25 15.42 9.44
C PRO A 169 -4.92 14.73 9.12
N ARG A 170 -4.11 15.35 8.25
CA ARG A 170 -2.82 14.86 7.73
C ARG A 170 -1.84 14.35 8.79
N TRP A 171 -1.91 14.84 10.04
CA TRP A 171 -1.06 14.40 11.14
C TRP A 171 -1.30 12.93 11.54
N ARG A 172 -2.50 12.37 11.28
CA ARG A 172 -2.78 10.93 11.55
C ARG A 172 -2.01 9.98 10.63
N LYS A 173 -1.69 10.40 9.38
CA LYS A 173 -0.82 9.61 8.47
C LYS A 173 0.62 9.55 9.03
N ARG A 174 1.14 10.67 9.56
CA ARG A 174 2.47 10.74 10.21
C ARG A 174 2.53 9.95 11.52
N LEU A 175 1.46 9.94 12.32
CA LEU A 175 1.39 9.15 13.55
C LEU A 175 1.30 7.64 13.32
N ARG A 176 0.72 7.17 12.21
CA ARG A 176 0.76 5.74 11.86
C ARG A 176 2.18 5.25 11.53
N ALA A 177 2.96 6.05 10.83
CA ALA A 177 4.38 5.74 10.58
C ALA A 177 5.21 5.77 11.89
N LEU A 178 4.95 6.73 12.78
CA LEU A 178 5.56 6.82 14.11
C LEU A 178 5.05 5.70 15.03
N GLY A 179 3.76 5.36 14.98
CA GLY A 179 3.15 4.31 15.80
C GLY A 179 3.67 2.90 15.45
N LEU A 180 3.94 2.59 14.20
CA LEU A 180 4.55 1.33 13.78
C LEU A 180 6.01 1.24 14.26
N GLY A 181 6.75 2.35 14.22
CA GLY A 181 8.09 2.44 14.80
C GLY A 181 8.08 2.25 16.32
N LEU A 182 7.20 2.96 17.04
CA LEU A 182 7.06 2.85 18.50
C LEU A 182 6.59 1.46 18.95
N TRP A 183 5.68 0.83 18.19
CA TRP A 183 5.19 -0.52 18.48
C TRP A 183 6.29 -1.59 18.27
N TRP A 184 7.13 -1.40 17.23
CA TRP A 184 8.29 -2.27 16.98
C TRP A 184 9.36 -2.09 18.08
N PHE A 185 9.63 -0.84 18.54
CA PHE A 185 10.49 -0.55 19.67
C PHE A 185 9.91 -1.08 20.99
N ALA A 186 8.61 -0.95 21.23
CA ALA A 186 7.95 -1.49 22.41
C ALA A 186 8.03 -3.01 22.47
N LYS A 187 7.85 -3.73 21.36
CA LYS A 187 8.03 -5.20 21.30
C LYS A 187 9.49 -5.62 21.57
N LYS A 188 10.47 -4.86 21.07
CA LYS A 188 11.88 -5.13 21.40
C LYS A 188 12.20 -4.81 22.86
N ALA A 189 11.69 -3.71 23.39
CA ALA A 189 11.89 -3.32 24.78
C ALA A 189 11.26 -4.32 25.76
N THR A 190 10.06 -4.85 25.49
CA THR A 190 9.43 -5.91 26.31
C THR A 190 10.22 -7.21 26.25
N GLY A 191 10.75 -7.59 25.09
CA GLY A 191 11.60 -8.78 24.95
C GLY A 191 12.91 -8.64 25.76
N ILE A 192 13.58 -7.50 25.66
CA ILE A 192 14.81 -7.20 26.44
C ILE A 192 14.51 -7.17 27.95
N SER A 193 13.38 -6.57 28.36
CA SER A 193 12.98 -6.52 29.77
C SER A 193 12.69 -7.92 30.34
N LEU A 194 12.07 -8.81 29.53
CA LEU A 194 11.80 -10.17 29.96
C LEU A 194 13.11 -10.98 30.12
N VAL A 195 14.05 -10.83 29.19
CA VAL A 195 15.36 -11.50 29.25
C VAL A 195 16.18 -11.01 30.44
N LEU A 196 16.15 -9.70 30.69
CA LEU A 196 16.84 -9.13 31.87
C LEU A 196 16.19 -9.57 33.18
N ALA A 197 14.85 -9.64 33.25
CA ALA A 197 14.13 -10.14 34.43
C ALA A 197 14.42 -11.63 34.71
N LEU A 198 14.44 -12.45 33.65
CA LEU A 198 14.79 -13.87 33.76
C LEU A 198 16.26 -14.05 34.17
N GLY A 199 17.15 -13.27 33.57
CA GLY A 199 18.57 -13.25 33.92
C GLY A 199 18.79 -12.84 35.39
N TYR A 200 18.10 -11.81 35.86
CA TYR A 200 18.11 -11.39 37.25
C TYR A 200 17.59 -12.49 38.20
N PHE A 201 16.46 -13.12 37.85
CA PHE A 201 15.88 -14.20 38.65
C PHE A 201 16.83 -15.40 38.76
N VAL A 202 17.46 -15.81 37.65
CA VAL A 202 18.44 -16.91 37.66
C VAL A 202 19.68 -16.53 38.49
N LEU A 203 20.16 -15.30 38.33
CA LEU A 203 21.30 -14.80 39.08
C LEU A 203 21.01 -14.79 40.59
N GLU A 204 19.83 -14.34 41.01
CA GLU A 204 19.46 -14.21 42.43
C GLU A 204 19.29 -15.58 43.11
N ASN A 205 18.75 -16.57 42.38
CA ASN A 205 18.41 -17.87 42.99
C ASN A 205 19.45 -18.98 42.78
N TYR A 206 20.32 -18.87 41.74
CA TYR A 206 21.22 -19.97 41.36
C TYR A 206 22.69 -19.58 41.27
N ALA A 207 23.05 -18.27 41.32
CA ALA A 207 24.44 -17.84 41.26
C ALA A 207 25.06 -17.75 42.68
N ASP A 208 26.34 -18.09 42.77
CA ASP A 208 27.13 -17.88 43.96
C ASP A 208 27.48 -16.37 44.18
N GLY A 209 27.98 -16.04 45.38
CA GLY A 209 28.25 -14.66 45.76
C GLY A 209 29.28 -13.94 44.88
N ALA A 210 30.25 -14.67 44.31
CA ALA A 210 31.30 -14.12 43.47
C ALA A 210 30.76 -13.72 42.10
N LEU A 211 29.91 -14.56 41.50
CA LEU A 211 29.27 -14.30 40.22
C LEU A 211 28.28 -13.13 40.30
N LYS A 212 27.54 -13.02 41.41
CA LYS A 212 26.66 -11.87 41.68
C LYS A 212 27.44 -10.56 41.69
N GLN A 213 28.52 -10.49 42.44
CA GLN A 213 29.36 -9.28 42.53
C GLN A 213 29.94 -8.88 41.16
N PHE A 214 30.39 -9.85 40.38
CA PHE A 214 30.92 -9.60 39.02
C PHE A 214 29.86 -9.00 38.08
N VAL A 215 28.66 -9.60 38.03
CA VAL A 215 27.58 -9.13 37.17
C VAL A 215 27.07 -7.75 37.58
N TYR A 216 26.91 -7.48 38.87
CA TYR A 216 26.51 -6.14 39.33
C TYR A 216 27.58 -5.08 39.08
N GLY A 217 28.86 -5.42 39.23
CA GLY A 217 29.97 -4.56 38.89
C GLY A 217 30.02 -4.19 37.41
N PHE A 218 29.84 -5.19 36.56
CA PHE A 218 29.80 -5.02 35.10
C PHE A 218 28.59 -4.18 34.66
N ALA A 219 27.40 -4.43 35.21
CA ALA A 219 26.21 -3.64 34.92
C ALA A 219 26.36 -2.18 35.31
N LYS A 220 26.97 -1.91 36.45
CA LYS A 220 27.29 -0.55 36.93
C LYS A 220 28.28 0.17 35.99
N PHE A 221 29.30 -0.53 35.54
CA PHE A 221 30.29 -0.01 34.57
C PHE A 221 29.62 0.34 33.23
N LEU A 222 28.76 -0.54 32.68
CA LEU A 222 28.02 -0.29 31.46
C LEU A 222 27.08 0.91 31.56
N MET A 223 26.36 1.04 32.65
CA MET A 223 25.47 2.20 32.91
C MET A 223 26.24 3.51 32.97
N GLN A 224 27.41 3.54 33.61
CA GLN A 224 28.25 4.72 33.67
C GLN A 224 28.81 5.10 32.28
N THR A 225 29.26 4.10 31.52
CA THR A 225 29.76 4.31 30.13
C THR A 225 28.66 4.85 29.22
N LEU A 226 27.41 4.28 29.31
CA LEU A 226 26.25 4.76 28.60
C LEU A 226 25.86 6.20 28.95
N LYS A 227 25.91 6.56 30.24
CA LYS A 227 25.69 7.94 30.71
C LYS A 227 26.68 8.91 30.04
N ASN A 228 27.96 8.58 30.06
CA ASN A 228 29.01 9.43 29.50
C ASN A 228 28.86 9.59 27.97
N VAL A 229 28.42 8.53 27.26
CA VAL A 229 28.19 8.58 25.81
C VAL A 229 26.93 9.33 25.40
N VAL A 230 25.86 9.22 26.19
CA VAL A 230 24.55 9.80 25.85
C VAL A 230 24.39 11.24 26.35
N PHE A 231 24.98 11.57 27.48
CA PHE A 231 24.80 12.87 28.13
C PHE A 231 26.06 13.76 28.18
N GLY A 232 27.22 13.25 27.68
CA GLY A 232 28.42 14.07 27.49
C GLY A 232 29.06 14.62 28.79
N GLU A 233 28.86 13.92 29.92
CA GLU A 233 29.56 14.22 31.20
C GLU A 233 30.78 13.31 31.43
#